data_6ade3da89c3baa04d33cb5322f1fb5ba
#
_entry.id   6ade3da89c3baa04d33cb5322f1fb5ba
#
_cell.length_a   1.000
_cell.length_b   1.000
_cell.length_c   1.000
_cell.angle_alpha   90.00
_cell.angle_beta   90.00
_cell.angle_gamma   90.00
#
_symmetry.space_group_name_H-M   'P 1'
#
loop_
_entity.id
_entity.type
_entity.pdbx_description
1 polymer ?
#
loop_
_entity_poly.entity_id
_entity_poly.type
_entity_poly.pdbx_seq_one_letter_code
_entity_poly.pdbx_strand_id
1 'polypeptide(L)'
;MKEHIKYTYEAIDGTMFDDEEKCQEYEDALIAKDVTVRMYNAKFELLPNYYIGFNEAIYLNIQTEKDIEFIEHLCEVEGIWSPWKEQTCRGKVITPKRKPGVYRWDDRQDIWVNMAEELAEMQKVFEKIC
;
A
#
# COMPACT_ATOMS: atom_id res chain seq x y z
N MET A 1 -14.28 47.79 -1.24
CA MET A 1 -13.73 47.00 -0.13
C MET A 1 -13.51 45.58 -0.61
N LYS A 2 -12.29 45.07 -0.48
CA LYS A 2 -11.97 43.70 -0.88
C LYS A 2 -12.00 42.79 0.33
N GLU A 3 -12.75 41.71 0.25
CA GLU A 3 -12.71 40.67 1.25
C GLU A 3 -11.52 39.77 0.98
N HIS A 4 -10.73 39.52 2.01
CA HIS A 4 -9.62 38.57 1.93
C HIS A 4 -10.01 37.33 2.73
N ILE A 5 -10.17 36.20 2.01
CA ILE A 5 -10.44 34.92 2.65
C ILE A 5 -9.09 34.25 2.89
N LYS A 6 -8.80 34.02 4.17
CA LYS A 6 -7.59 33.31 4.55
C LYS A 6 -7.98 31.89 4.95
N TYR A 7 -7.41 30.89 4.25
CA TYR A 7 -7.62 29.50 4.56
C TYR A 7 -6.51 29.00 5.47
N THR A 8 -6.87 28.21 6.45
CA THR A 8 -5.93 27.46 7.26
C THR A 8 -6.25 25.98 7.13
N TYR A 9 -5.24 25.15 7.22
CA TYR A 9 -5.36 23.70 7.05
C TYR A 9 -4.87 23.02 8.32
N GLU A 10 -5.69 22.15 8.88
CA GLU A 10 -5.37 21.42 10.09
C GLU A 10 -4.98 19.99 9.76
N ALA A 11 -3.77 19.60 10.19
CA ALA A 11 -3.31 18.22 10.07
C ALA A 11 -4.02 17.31 11.09
N ILE A 12 -3.88 16.01 10.92
CA ILE A 12 -4.53 14.98 11.75
C ILE A 12 -4.21 15.17 13.25
N ASP A 13 -3.00 15.62 13.57
CA ASP A 13 -2.55 15.84 14.95
C ASP A 13 -2.87 17.23 15.50
N GLY A 14 -3.60 18.04 14.75
CA GLY A 14 -4.00 19.40 15.16
C GLY A 14 -3.01 20.49 14.74
N THR A 15 -1.89 20.16 14.11
CA THR A 15 -0.93 21.16 13.64
C THR A 15 -1.52 21.98 12.50
N MET A 16 -1.39 23.31 12.58
CA MET A 16 -2.00 24.24 11.62
C MET A 16 -0.99 24.71 10.57
N PHE A 17 -1.48 24.85 9.34
CA PHE A 17 -0.68 25.31 8.19
C PHE A 17 -1.46 26.35 7.40
N ASP A 18 -0.73 27.29 6.80
CA ASP A 18 -1.30 28.29 5.89
C ASP A 18 -1.30 27.78 4.43
N ASP A 19 -0.57 26.71 4.15
CA ASP A 19 -0.37 26.14 2.82
C ASP A 19 -0.88 24.70 2.83
N GLU A 20 -1.81 24.39 1.92
CA GLU A 20 -2.40 23.06 1.79
C GLU A 20 -1.35 22.00 1.46
N GLU A 21 -0.42 22.31 0.56
CA GLU A 21 0.64 21.39 0.15
C GLU A 21 1.55 21.01 1.32
N LYS A 22 1.93 22.00 2.14
CA LYS A 22 2.75 21.76 3.34
C LYS A 22 2.01 20.92 4.38
N CYS A 23 0.71 21.17 4.54
CA CYS A 23 -0.14 20.39 5.43
C CYS A 23 -0.19 18.93 4.98
N GLN A 24 -0.38 18.71 3.67
CA GLN A 24 -0.44 17.37 3.10
C GLN A 24 0.89 16.62 3.24
N GLU A 25 2.00 17.29 2.97
CA GLU A 25 3.34 16.70 3.15
C GLU A 25 3.58 16.30 4.61
N TYR A 26 3.16 17.13 5.54
CA TYR A 26 3.28 16.86 6.97
C TYR A 26 2.44 15.65 7.37
N GLU A 27 1.18 15.57 6.93
CA GLU A 27 0.31 14.43 7.19
C GLU A 27 0.88 13.14 6.60
N ASP A 28 1.37 13.19 5.36
CA ASP A 28 1.98 12.06 4.68
C ASP A 28 3.18 11.51 5.48
N ALA A 29 4.00 12.41 6.02
CA ALA A 29 5.13 12.03 6.85
C ALA A 29 4.69 11.40 8.18
N LEU A 30 3.62 11.91 8.80
CA LEU A 30 3.07 11.34 10.03
C LEU A 30 2.51 9.94 9.82
N ILE A 31 1.75 9.74 8.74
CA ILE A 31 1.16 8.45 8.40
C ILE A 31 2.25 7.43 8.10
N ALA A 32 3.32 7.85 7.44
CA ALA A 32 4.45 6.99 7.11
C ALA A 32 5.41 6.76 8.28
N LYS A 33 5.19 7.43 9.42
CA LYS A 33 6.03 7.25 10.60
C LYS A 33 5.93 5.81 11.12
N ASP A 34 7.05 5.20 11.41
CA ASP A 34 7.17 3.80 11.88
C ASP A 34 6.78 2.74 10.85
N VAL A 35 6.55 3.14 9.60
CA VAL A 35 6.34 2.22 8.49
C VAL A 35 7.69 1.68 8.03
N THR A 36 7.78 0.37 7.92
CA THR A 36 9.01 -0.34 7.57
C THR A 36 8.92 -1.10 6.26
N VAL A 37 7.81 -0.99 5.55
CA VAL A 37 7.61 -1.65 4.25
C VAL A 37 8.68 -1.21 3.25
N ARG A 38 9.19 -2.17 2.48
CA ARG A 38 10.12 -1.88 1.39
C ARG A 38 9.45 -2.21 0.08
N MET A 39 9.53 -1.28 -0.86
CA MET A 39 8.93 -1.41 -2.19
C MET A 39 10.03 -1.52 -3.24
N TYR A 40 9.84 -2.44 -4.17
CA TYR A 40 10.81 -2.69 -5.25
C TYR A 40 10.10 -2.66 -6.60
N ASN A 41 10.80 -2.14 -7.62
CA ASN A 41 10.32 -2.20 -9.00
C ASN A 41 10.64 -3.56 -9.65
N ALA A 42 10.31 -3.72 -10.93
CA ALA A 42 10.56 -4.97 -11.66
C ALA A 42 12.04 -5.33 -11.78
N LYS A 43 12.93 -4.36 -11.61
CA LYS A 43 14.39 -4.57 -11.63
C LYS A 43 14.98 -4.83 -10.25
N PHE A 44 14.13 -4.98 -9.24
CA PHE A 44 14.50 -5.19 -7.84
C PHE A 44 15.22 -3.99 -7.20
N GLU A 45 14.99 -2.80 -7.74
CA GLU A 45 15.52 -1.57 -7.17
C GLU A 45 14.59 -1.06 -6.07
N LEU A 46 15.16 -0.65 -4.94
CA LEU A 46 14.39 -0.09 -3.82
C LEU A 46 13.84 1.28 -4.19
N LEU A 47 12.54 1.46 -3.99
CA LEU A 47 11.86 2.73 -4.24
C LEU A 47 11.87 3.56 -2.95
N PRO A 48 12.51 4.73 -2.94
CA PRO A 48 12.72 5.49 -1.69
C PRO A 48 11.50 6.27 -1.21
N ASN A 49 10.55 6.56 -2.10
CA ASN A 49 9.36 7.34 -1.77
C ASN A 49 8.12 6.49 -1.90
N TYR A 50 7.41 6.25 -0.79
CA TYR A 50 6.24 5.40 -0.75
C TYR A 50 5.10 5.88 -1.65
N TYR A 51 4.80 7.17 -1.63
CA TYR A 51 3.65 7.73 -2.35
C TYR A 51 3.83 7.72 -3.86
N ILE A 52 5.04 8.04 -4.32
CA ILE A 52 5.37 7.99 -5.75
C ILE A 52 5.70 6.57 -6.17
N GLY A 53 6.48 5.87 -5.33
CA GLY A 53 6.98 4.53 -5.63
C GLY A 53 5.90 3.46 -5.70
N PHE A 54 4.80 3.62 -4.95
CA PHE A 54 3.74 2.62 -4.94
C PHE A 54 3.16 2.32 -6.33
N ASN A 55 3.09 3.32 -7.20
CA ASN A 55 2.63 3.15 -8.58
C ASN A 55 3.58 2.31 -9.43
N GLU A 56 4.86 2.29 -9.07
CA GLU A 56 5.90 1.53 -9.78
C GLU A 56 6.26 0.24 -9.08
N ALA A 57 5.71 0.01 -7.88
CA ALA A 57 6.05 -1.14 -7.07
C ALA A 57 5.49 -2.43 -7.67
N ILE A 58 6.37 -3.42 -7.82
CA ILE A 58 6.03 -4.78 -8.25
C ILE A 58 6.18 -5.76 -7.08
N TYR A 59 7.08 -5.46 -6.16
CA TYR A 59 7.31 -6.26 -4.96
C TYR A 59 7.21 -5.43 -3.70
N LEU A 60 6.58 -5.98 -2.68
CA LEU A 60 6.47 -5.38 -1.36
C LEU A 60 7.01 -6.33 -0.31
N ASN A 61 7.89 -5.82 0.54
CA ASN A 61 8.30 -6.56 1.75
C ASN A 61 7.61 -5.92 2.95
N ILE A 62 6.55 -6.55 3.41
CA ILE A 62 5.73 -6.07 4.52
C ILE A 62 6.22 -6.71 5.80
N GLN A 63 6.65 -5.90 6.76
CA GLN A 63 7.28 -6.37 7.98
C GLN A 63 6.36 -6.37 9.19
N THR A 64 5.34 -5.49 9.22
CA THR A 64 4.45 -5.31 10.37
C THR A 64 3.00 -5.13 9.94
N GLU A 65 2.07 -5.26 10.90
CA GLU A 65 0.65 -4.95 10.69
C GLU A 65 0.45 -3.48 10.30
N LYS A 66 1.25 -2.60 10.83
CA LYS A 66 1.21 -1.17 10.49
C LYS A 66 1.53 -0.93 9.02
N ASP A 67 2.44 -1.72 8.45
CA ASP A 67 2.77 -1.67 7.03
C ASP A 67 1.54 -2.04 6.18
N ILE A 68 0.77 -3.02 6.62
CA ILE A 68 -0.47 -3.44 5.93
C ILE A 68 -1.48 -2.29 5.92
N GLU A 69 -1.70 -1.65 7.06
CA GLU A 69 -2.59 -0.49 7.18
C GLU A 69 -2.13 0.65 6.27
N PHE A 70 -0.81 0.85 6.19
CA PHE A 70 -0.22 1.88 5.33
C PHE A 70 -0.48 1.60 3.84
N ILE A 71 -0.35 0.35 3.40
CA ILE A 71 -0.64 -0.03 2.01
C ILE A 71 -2.12 0.20 1.69
N GLU A 72 -3.02 -0.12 2.61
CA GLU A 72 -4.45 0.15 2.44
C GLU A 72 -4.70 1.65 2.28
N HIS A 73 -4.02 2.47 3.07
CA HIS A 73 -4.08 3.93 2.97
C HIS A 73 -3.60 4.43 1.59
N LEU A 74 -2.50 3.91 1.08
CA LEU A 74 -1.99 4.28 -0.24
C LEU A 74 -3.00 3.95 -1.34
N CYS A 75 -3.66 2.81 -1.27
CA CYS A 75 -4.70 2.44 -2.22
C CYS A 75 -5.87 3.42 -2.18
N GLU A 76 -6.28 3.87 -1.00
CA GLU A 76 -7.36 4.86 -0.84
C GLU A 76 -6.98 6.23 -1.41
N VAL A 77 -5.77 6.70 -1.15
CA VAL A 77 -5.26 7.99 -1.63
C VAL A 77 -5.23 8.04 -3.15
N GLU A 78 -4.80 6.97 -3.79
CA GLU A 78 -4.73 6.89 -5.25
C GLU A 78 -6.11 6.68 -5.90
N GLY A 79 -7.15 6.48 -5.10
CA GLY A 79 -8.49 6.21 -5.61
C GLY A 79 -8.58 4.90 -6.38
N ILE A 80 -7.61 4.03 -6.19
CA ILE A 80 -7.54 2.73 -6.83
C ILE A 80 -8.41 1.77 -6.04
N TRP A 81 -9.19 0.96 -6.76
CA TRP A 81 -9.85 -0.18 -6.16
C TRP A 81 -8.78 -1.03 -5.44
N SER A 82 -8.92 -1.17 -4.12
CA SER A 82 -7.88 -1.79 -3.32
C SER A 82 -7.86 -3.30 -3.50
N PRO A 83 -6.84 -3.86 -4.15
CA PRO A 83 -6.68 -5.31 -4.22
C PRO A 83 -6.30 -5.90 -2.87
N TRP A 84 -6.17 -5.04 -1.88
CA TRP A 84 -5.82 -5.38 -0.50
C TRP A 84 -7.05 -5.58 0.37
N LYS A 85 -8.22 -5.10 -0.07
CA LYS A 85 -9.48 -5.24 0.65
C LYS A 85 -10.21 -6.52 0.20
N GLU A 86 -11.22 -6.87 0.97
CA GLU A 86 -12.13 -7.96 0.68
C GLU A 86 -12.70 -7.87 -0.73
N GLN A 87 -12.59 -8.95 -1.48
CA GLN A 87 -13.12 -9.05 -2.82
C GLN A 87 -14.20 -10.11 -2.88
N THR A 88 -15.29 -9.80 -3.58
CA THR A 88 -16.35 -10.77 -3.85
C THR A 88 -16.24 -11.18 -5.31
N CYS A 89 -15.96 -12.45 -5.57
CA CYS A 89 -15.93 -13.01 -6.91
C CYS A 89 -16.95 -14.16 -6.99
N ARG A 90 -17.89 -14.05 -7.92
CA ARG A 90 -18.94 -15.05 -8.14
C ARG A 90 -19.73 -15.40 -6.87
N GLY A 91 -20.02 -14.40 -6.03
CA GLY A 91 -20.74 -14.56 -4.78
C GLY A 91 -19.93 -15.17 -3.63
N LYS A 92 -18.64 -15.43 -3.86
CA LYS A 92 -17.73 -15.88 -2.80
C LYS A 92 -16.87 -14.70 -2.34
N VAL A 93 -16.82 -14.51 -1.03
CA VAL A 93 -15.93 -13.52 -0.42
C VAL A 93 -14.53 -14.11 -0.43
N ILE A 94 -13.64 -13.47 -1.21
CA ILE A 94 -12.21 -13.79 -1.17
C ILE A 94 -11.56 -12.72 -0.30
N THR A 95 -11.38 -13.06 0.97
CA THR A 95 -10.60 -12.23 1.88
C THR A 95 -9.23 -12.87 2.04
N PRO A 96 -8.21 -12.45 1.27
CA PRO A 96 -6.88 -12.95 1.55
C PRO A 96 -6.48 -12.44 2.93
N LYS A 97 -6.14 -13.36 3.80
CA LYS A 97 -5.61 -13.01 5.11
C LYS A 97 -4.30 -12.25 4.91
N ARG A 98 -4.33 -10.94 5.11
CA ARG A 98 -3.13 -10.12 4.99
C ARG A 98 -2.27 -10.29 6.23
N LYS A 99 -1.02 -10.63 6.02
CA LYS A 99 -0.02 -10.85 7.08
C LYS A 99 1.33 -10.31 6.59
N PRO A 100 2.27 -10.02 7.50
CA PRO A 100 3.62 -9.67 7.08
C PRO A 100 4.23 -10.72 6.15
N GLY A 101 5.00 -10.27 5.18
CA GLY A 101 5.62 -11.15 4.19
C GLY A 101 5.97 -10.39 2.92
N VAL A 102 6.50 -11.13 1.96
CA VAL A 102 6.84 -10.59 0.65
C VAL A 102 5.68 -10.83 -0.33
N TYR A 103 5.26 -9.77 -1.00
CA TYR A 103 4.16 -9.80 -1.97
C TYR A 103 4.65 -9.38 -3.33
N ARG A 104 4.08 -9.98 -4.39
CA ARG A 104 4.30 -9.55 -5.76
C ARG A 104 2.97 -9.12 -6.39
N TRP A 105 3.04 -8.17 -7.29
CA TRP A 105 1.88 -7.75 -8.07
C TRP A 105 1.61 -8.75 -9.19
N ASP A 106 0.37 -9.22 -9.28
CA ASP A 106 -0.07 -10.11 -10.36
C ASP A 106 -0.99 -9.32 -11.31
N ASP A 107 -0.47 -8.97 -12.49
CA ASP A 107 -1.19 -8.19 -13.50
C ASP A 107 -2.40 -8.92 -14.08
N ARG A 108 -2.39 -10.24 -14.06
CA ARG A 108 -3.48 -11.04 -14.63
C ARG A 108 -4.72 -11.03 -13.75
N GLN A 109 -4.50 -11.02 -12.43
CA GLN A 109 -5.58 -11.07 -11.44
C GLN A 109 -5.81 -9.71 -10.78
N ASP A 110 -4.97 -8.72 -11.03
CA ASP A 110 -4.98 -7.41 -10.38
C ASP A 110 -4.99 -7.53 -8.85
N ILE A 111 -4.10 -8.34 -8.31
CA ILE A 111 -4.01 -8.61 -6.88
C ILE A 111 -2.54 -8.74 -6.45
N TRP A 112 -2.29 -8.42 -5.17
CA TRP A 112 -1.02 -8.71 -4.52
C TRP A 112 -1.02 -10.14 -4.01
N VAL A 113 -0.04 -10.93 -4.41
CA VAL A 113 0.11 -12.35 -4.07
C VAL A 113 1.23 -12.53 -3.04
N ASN A 114 0.93 -13.25 -1.96
CA ASN A 114 1.95 -13.61 -0.97
C ASN A 114 2.89 -14.66 -1.57
N MET A 115 4.16 -14.31 -1.71
CA MET A 115 5.14 -15.17 -2.38
C MET A 115 5.46 -16.45 -1.60
N ALA A 116 5.44 -16.40 -0.27
CA ALA A 116 5.68 -17.59 0.55
C ALA A 116 4.56 -18.62 0.37
N GLU A 117 3.30 -18.16 0.32
CA GLU A 117 2.14 -19.03 0.06
C GLU A 117 2.19 -19.62 -1.35
N GLU A 118 2.57 -18.79 -2.34
CA GLU A 118 2.73 -19.24 -3.72
C GLU A 118 3.81 -20.32 -3.84
N LEU A 119 4.96 -20.11 -3.19
CA LEU A 119 6.03 -21.10 -3.17
C LEU A 119 5.58 -22.41 -2.51
N ALA A 120 4.81 -22.33 -1.43
CA ALA A 120 4.29 -23.52 -0.76
C ALA A 120 3.34 -24.31 -1.67
N GLU A 121 2.48 -23.62 -2.42
CA GLU A 121 1.59 -24.26 -3.39
C GLU A 121 2.36 -24.90 -4.54
N MET A 122 3.38 -24.21 -5.05
CA MET A 122 4.26 -24.75 -6.09
C MET A 122 5.01 -25.99 -5.61
N GLN A 123 5.46 -26.01 -4.37
CA GLN A 123 6.13 -27.16 -3.76
C GLN A 123 5.20 -28.37 -3.68
N LYS A 124 3.93 -28.17 -3.30
CA LYS A 124 2.92 -29.24 -3.27
C LYS A 124 2.69 -29.84 -4.65
N VAL A 125 2.60 -28.99 -5.67
CA VAL A 125 2.44 -29.42 -7.06
C VAL A 125 3.66 -30.23 -7.50
N PHE A 126 4.84 -29.74 -7.21
CA PHE A 126 6.11 -30.41 -7.54
C PHE A 126 6.15 -31.81 -6.92
N GLU A 127 5.80 -31.95 -5.64
CA GLU A 127 5.80 -33.22 -4.93
C GLU A 127 4.80 -34.24 -5.51
N LYS A 128 3.68 -33.76 -6.04
CA LYS A 128 2.67 -34.62 -6.66
C LYS A 128 3.05 -35.10 -8.06
N ILE A 129 3.86 -34.32 -8.77
CA ILE A 129 4.26 -34.62 -10.17
C ILE A 129 5.54 -35.46 -10.19
N CYS A 130 6.45 -35.23 -9.26
CA CYS A 130 7.69 -36.02 -9.12
C CYS A 130 7.51 -37.20 -8.17
#